data_e960a321673aaff8fbd5f5136285c8aa
#
_entry.id   e960a321673aaff8fbd5f5136285c8aa
#
_cell.length_a   1.000
_cell.length_b   1.000
_cell.length_c   1.000
_cell.angle_alpha   90.00
_cell.angle_beta   90.00
_cell.angle_gamma   90.00
#
_symmetry.space_group_name_H-M   'P 1'
#
loop_
_entity.id
_entity.type
_entity.pdbx_description
1 polymer ?
#
loop_
_entity_poly.entity_id
_entity_poly.type
_entity_poly.pdbx_seq_one_letter_code
_entity_poly.pdbx_strand_id
1 'polypeptide(L)'
;RWPDIESFENKDVEGQQHLPGWGLDALKFLIEERHIKSIGHETFDTDASVDIAKNGDIVGERYVLGQDTFQVELLTNLDQLPTRGAIIYAISPKPKDAPGFPVRAFAIKP
;
A
#
# COMPACT_ATOMS: atom_id res chain seq x y z
N ARG A 1 -11.96 3.34 -6.71
CA ARG A 1 -12.92 2.91 -5.68
C ARG A 1 -13.54 1.58 -6.09
N TRP A 2 -13.49 0.62 -5.20
CA TRP A 2 -14.09 -0.69 -5.41
C TRP A 2 -15.61 -0.59 -5.21
N PRO A 3 -16.46 -0.98 -6.19
CA PRO A 3 -17.90 -0.82 -6.08
C PRO A 3 -18.56 -1.77 -5.07
N ASP A 4 -17.97 -2.92 -4.87
CA ASP A 4 -18.45 -3.97 -3.98
C ASP A 4 -17.31 -4.90 -3.51
N ILE A 5 -17.62 -5.85 -2.63
CA ILE A 5 -16.64 -6.80 -2.09
C ILE A 5 -16.11 -7.73 -3.18
N GLU A 6 -16.95 -8.18 -4.09
CA GLU A 6 -16.55 -9.11 -5.15
C GLU A 6 -15.52 -8.46 -6.08
N SER A 7 -15.79 -7.23 -6.52
CA SER A 7 -14.85 -6.44 -7.32
C SER A 7 -13.54 -6.15 -6.55
N PHE A 8 -13.65 -5.94 -5.24
CA PHE A 8 -12.49 -5.71 -4.40
C PHE A 8 -11.64 -6.97 -4.22
N GLU A 9 -12.24 -8.14 -4.07
CA GLU A 9 -11.50 -9.40 -4.00
C GLU A 9 -10.86 -9.78 -5.33
N ASN A 10 -11.49 -9.41 -6.46
CA ASN A 10 -11.01 -9.64 -7.82
C ASN A 10 -10.45 -11.06 -8.03
N LYS A 11 -11.25 -12.06 -7.66
CA LYS A 11 -10.89 -13.48 -7.78
C LYS A 11 -11.28 -14.02 -9.14
N ASP A 12 -10.45 -14.88 -9.71
CA ASP A 12 -10.80 -15.69 -10.87
C ASP A 12 -11.60 -16.93 -10.48
N VAL A 13 -11.91 -17.75 -11.48
CA VAL A 13 -12.70 -19.00 -11.31
C VAL A 13 -12.00 -20.06 -10.46
N GLU A 14 -10.69 -19.94 -10.28
CA GLU A 14 -9.84 -20.81 -9.49
C GLU A 14 -9.66 -20.28 -8.06
N GLY A 15 -10.20 -19.08 -7.78
CA GLY A 15 -10.11 -18.42 -6.49
C GLY A 15 -8.83 -17.62 -6.28
N GLN A 16 -7.98 -17.48 -7.31
CA GLN A 16 -6.78 -16.65 -7.24
C GLN A 16 -7.18 -15.19 -7.31
N GLN A 17 -6.68 -14.39 -6.35
CA GLN A 17 -6.83 -12.94 -6.41
C GLN A 17 -5.87 -12.31 -7.43
N HIS A 18 -6.33 -11.22 -8.08
CA HIS A 18 -5.58 -10.45 -9.07
C HIS A 18 -5.49 -8.97 -8.68
N LEU A 19 -5.19 -8.69 -7.44
CA LEU A 19 -4.96 -7.32 -6.97
C LEU A 19 -3.58 -6.84 -7.44
N PRO A 20 -3.49 -5.61 -7.95
CA PRO A 20 -2.21 -5.02 -8.31
C PRO A 20 -1.37 -4.73 -7.06
N GLY A 21 -0.06 -4.63 -7.24
CA GLY A 21 0.87 -4.26 -6.20
C GLY A 21 2.07 -3.50 -6.78
N TRP A 22 2.98 -3.14 -5.92
CA TRP A 22 4.23 -2.50 -6.28
C TRP A 22 5.26 -3.53 -6.74
N GLY A 23 5.94 -3.27 -7.84
CA GLY A 23 7.12 -4.06 -8.20
C GLY A 23 8.30 -3.73 -7.27
N LEU A 24 9.06 -4.73 -6.86
CA LEU A 24 10.19 -4.56 -5.93
C LEU A 24 11.23 -3.54 -6.45
N ASP A 25 11.51 -3.53 -7.76
CA ASP A 25 12.46 -2.59 -8.34
C ASP A 25 11.95 -1.14 -8.27
N ALA A 26 10.63 -0.94 -8.40
CA ALA A 26 10.02 0.37 -8.23
C ALA A 26 10.12 0.84 -6.77
N LEU A 27 9.89 -0.04 -5.81
CA LEU A 27 10.06 0.25 -4.38
C LEU A 27 11.50 0.64 -4.04
N LYS A 28 12.47 -0.12 -4.55
CA LYS A 28 13.90 0.20 -4.39
C LYS A 28 14.23 1.57 -4.98
N PHE A 29 13.82 1.84 -6.20
CA PHE A 29 14.03 3.14 -6.82
C PHE A 29 13.43 4.29 -5.98
N LEU A 30 12.21 4.14 -5.51
CA LEU A 30 11.55 5.16 -4.72
C LEU A 30 12.24 5.40 -3.37
N ILE A 31 12.67 4.36 -2.69
CA ILE A 31 13.26 4.45 -1.36
C ILE A 31 14.75 4.84 -1.46
N GLU A 32 15.53 4.13 -2.27
CA GLU A 32 16.98 4.30 -2.33
C GLU A 32 17.40 5.54 -3.13
N GLU A 33 16.75 5.78 -4.30
CA GLU A 33 17.12 6.87 -5.19
C GLU A 33 16.31 8.16 -4.95
N ARG A 34 15.03 8.02 -4.59
CA ARG A 34 14.12 9.15 -4.38
C ARG A 34 13.93 9.52 -2.93
N HIS A 35 14.42 8.70 -2.01
CA HIS A 35 14.40 8.92 -0.55
C HIS A 35 13.01 9.18 0.01
N ILE A 36 11.97 8.54 -0.55
CA ILE A 36 10.62 8.63 0.01
C ILE A 36 10.58 8.03 1.42
N LYS A 37 9.62 8.46 2.22
CA LYS A 37 9.50 8.08 3.64
C LYS A 37 8.33 7.17 3.93
N SER A 38 7.41 7.03 2.98
CA SER A 38 6.26 6.13 3.06
C SER A 38 5.64 5.91 1.70
N ILE A 39 4.86 4.85 1.58
CA ILE A 39 3.99 4.61 0.43
C ILE A 39 2.55 4.48 0.90
N GLY A 40 1.61 4.62 -0.03
CA GLY A 40 0.20 4.39 0.24
C GLY A 40 -0.53 3.93 -1.01
N HIS A 41 -1.51 3.04 -0.84
CA HIS A 41 -2.24 2.42 -1.95
C HIS A 41 -3.66 2.01 -1.53
N GLU A 42 -4.48 1.65 -2.51
CA GLU A 42 -5.88 1.27 -2.31
C GLU A 42 -6.09 -0.24 -2.13
N THR A 43 -5.04 -1.04 -2.25
CA THR A 43 -5.05 -2.50 -2.09
C THR A 43 -4.71 -2.93 -0.67
N PHE A 44 -4.85 -4.23 -0.37
CA PHE A 44 -4.51 -4.79 0.93
C PHE A 44 -3.01 -4.81 1.17
N ASP A 45 -2.28 -5.43 0.26
CA ASP A 45 -0.85 -5.66 0.42
C ASP A 45 -0.06 -4.75 -0.52
N THR A 46 1.19 -4.54 -0.19
CA THR A 46 2.15 -3.83 -1.05
C THR A 46 2.46 -4.63 -2.30
N ASP A 47 2.57 -5.95 -2.17
CA ASP A 47 2.84 -6.86 -3.28
C ASP A 47 1.57 -7.19 -4.07
N ALA A 48 1.73 -7.50 -5.36
CA ALA A 48 0.62 -8.02 -6.16
C ALA A 48 0.23 -9.41 -5.66
N SER A 49 -1.07 -9.69 -5.55
CA SER A 49 -1.57 -10.95 -5.00
C SER A 49 -1.09 -12.18 -5.76
N VAL A 50 -0.86 -12.08 -7.07
CA VAL A 50 -0.27 -13.17 -7.88
C VAL A 50 1.20 -13.43 -7.52
N ASP A 51 1.95 -12.39 -7.15
CA ASP A 51 3.34 -12.53 -6.73
C ASP A 51 3.42 -13.13 -5.33
N ILE A 52 2.53 -12.74 -4.43
CA ILE A 52 2.41 -13.35 -3.09
C ILE A 52 2.12 -14.84 -3.22
N ALA A 53 1.13 -15.22 -4.05
CA ALA A 53 0.78 -16.61 -4.25
C ALA A 53 1.93 -17.42 -4.84
N LYS A 54 2.67 -16.86 -5.80
CA LYS A 54 3.82 -17.48 -6.43
C LYS A 54 5.02 -17.65 -5.51
N ASN A 55 5.31 -16.64 -4.71
CA ASN A 55 6.50 -16.59 -3.86
C ASN A 55 6.27 -17.18 -2.46
N GLY A 56 5.00 -17.28 -2.03
CA GLY A 56 4.64 -17.62 -0.66
C GLY A 56 5.09 -16.57 0.36
N ASP A 57 5.23 -15.31 -0.07
CA ASP A 57 5.85 -14.25 0.70
C ASP A 57 5.47 -12.85 0.19
N ILE A 58 5.46 -11.87 1.07
CA ILE A 58 5.22 -10.44 0.84
C ILE A 58 6.57 -9.70 0.75
N VAL A 59 7.30 -9.94 -0.31
CA VAL A 59 8.70 -9.49 -0.48
C VAL A 59 8.81 -7.96 -0.49
N GLY A 60 7.90 -7.27 -1.19
CA GLY A 60 7.89 -5.82 -1.30
C GLY A 60 7.53 -5.16 0.02
N GLU A 61 6.52 -5.64 0.71
CA GLU A 61 6.13 -5.15 2.03
C GLU A 61 7.26 -5.30 3.04
N ARG A 62 7.83 -6.48 3.14
CA ARG A 62 8.98 -6.73 4.02
C ARG A 62 10.16 -5.83 3.69
N TYR A 63 10.42 -5.58 2.41
CA TYR A 63 11.46 -4.66 1.99
C TYR A 63 11.18 -3.24 2.49
N VAL A 64 9.97 -2.70 2.26
CA VAL A 64 9.56 -1.35 2.69
C VAL A 64 9.71 -1.18 4.20
N LEU A 65 9.14 -2.11 4.97
CA LEU A 65 9.20 -2.05 6.44
C LEU A 65 10.64 -2.19 6.96
N GLY A 66 11.48 -2.97 6.27
CA GLY A 66 12.89 -3.13 6.60
C GLY A 66 13.76 -1.88 6.37
N GLN A 67 13.25 -0.87 5.65
CA GLN A 67 13.93 0.40 5.39
C GLN A 67 13.56 1.51 6.39
N ASP A 68 12.98 1.17 7.53
CA ASP A 68 12.48 2.13 8.52
C ASP A 68 11.44 3.11 7.89
N THR A 69 10.65 2.61 6.99
CA THR A 69 9.53 3.31 6.37
C THR A 69 8.22 2.65 6.77
N PHE A 70 7.11 3.32 6.54
CA PHE A 70 5.78 2.75 6.79
C PHE A 70 4.93 2.78 5.52
N GLN A 71 3.88 1.98 5.52
CA GLN A 71 2.91 1.93 4.44
C GLN A 71 1.50 2.16 4.96
N VAL A 72 0.64 2.71 4.12
CA VAL A 72 -0.77 2.92 4.40
C VAL A 72 -1.59 2.22 3.33
N GLU A 73 -2.30 1.19 3.73
CA GLU A 73 -3.11 0.35 2.86
C GLU A 73 -4.57 0.76 2.89
N LEU A 74 -5.36 0.24 1.96
CA LEU A 74 -6.81 0.44 1.90
C LEU A 74 -7.22 1.91 1.87
N LEU A 75 -6.41 2.75 1.25
CA LEU A 75 -6.76 4.12 0.97
C LEU A 75 -7.90 4.19 -0.06
N THR A 76 -8.51 5.34 -0.18
CA THR A 76 -9.53 5.60 -1.20
C THR A 76 -9.41 7.02 -1.74
N ASN A 77 -9.95 7.24 -2.94
CA ASN A 77 -9.96 8.56 -3.61
C ASN A 77 -8.55 9.11 -3.93
N LEU A 78 -7.56 8.25 -4.13
CA LEU A 78 -6.22 8.69 -4.52
C LEU A 78 -6.20 9.37 -5.89
N ASP A 79 -7.12 9.02 -6.77
CA ASP A 79 -7.36 9.63 -8.07
C ASP A 79 -7.75 11.12 -8.00
N GLN A 80 -8.22 11.59 -6.84
CA GLN A 80 -8.59 12.99 -6.60
C GLN A 80 -7.43 13.86 -6.12
N LEU A 81 -6.27 13.26 -5.88
CA LEU A 81 -5.08 13.99 -5.46
C LEU A 81 -4.32 14.57 -6.66
N PRO A 82 -3.76 15.77 -6.51
CA PRO A 82 -2.82 16.26 -7.50
C PRO A 82 -1.55 15.40 -7.48
N THR A 83 -0.83 15.38 -8.59
CA THR A 83 0.43 14.62 -8.69
C THR A 83 1.53 15.13 -7.75
N ARG A 84 1.39 16.35 -7.23
CA ARG A 84 2.33 16.97 -6.30
C ARG A 84 1.63 18.03 -5.44
N GLY A 85 2.22 18.32 -4.27
CA GLY A 85 1.84 19.47 -3.43
C GLY A 85 0.72 19.18 -2.42
N ALA A 86 0.09 18.02 -2.43
CA ALA A 86 -0.82 17.63 -1.36
C ALA A 86 -0.03 17.32 -0.08
N ILE A 87 -0.61 17.66 1.07
CA ILE A 87 -0.11 17.25 2.38
C ILE A 87 -0.99 16.13 2.89
N ILE A 88 -0.38 14.97 3.14
CA ILE A 88 -1.09 13.78 3.62
C ILE A 88 -0.90 13.66 5.12
N TYR A 89 -2.00 13.41 5.83
CA TYR A 89 -2.02 13.11 7.25
C TYR A 89 -2.45 11.65 7.41
N ALA A 90 -1.57 10.84 7.98
CA ALA A 90 -1.84 9.46 8.38
C ALA A 90 -1.35 9.30 9.82
N ILE A 91 -2.26 9.49 10.77
CA ILE A 91 -1.89 9.57 12.19
C ILE A 91 -2.37 8.31 12.88
N SER A 92 -1.42 7.51 13.36
CA SER A 92 -1.68 6.32 14.16
C SER A 92 -1.36 6.57 15.63
N PRO A 93 -2.06 5.89 16.56
CA PRO A 93 -1.59 5.77 17.93
C PRO A 93 -0.24 5.01 17.95
N LYS A 94 0.45 5.09 19.07
CA LYS A 94 1.70 4.34 19.30
C LYS A 94 1.50 3.24 20.34
N PRO A 95 0.76 2.16 20.03
CA PRO A 95 0.61 1.04 20.95
C PRO A 95 1.97 0.34 21.10
N LYS A 96 2.21 -0.20 22.28
CA LYS A 96 3.41 -0.99 22.54
C LYS A 96 3.32 -2.32 21.77
N ASP A 97 4.40 -2.66 21.08
CA ASP A 97 4.59 -3.94 20.39
C ASP A 97 3.51 -4.27 19.33
N ALA A 98 2.86 -3.26 18.73
CA ALA A 98 1.90 -3.48 17.65
C ALA A 98 2.58 -3.34 16.28
N PRO A 99 2.40 -4.31 15.36
CA PRO A 99 2.97 -4.26 14.01
C PRO A 99 2.29 -3.22 13.12
N GLY A 100 1.06 -2.86 13.42
CA GLY A 100 0.26 -1.88 12.69
C GLY A 100 -0.96 -1.43 13.49
N PHE A 101 -1.64 -0.42 12.99
CA PHE A 101 -2.87 0.08 13.60
C PHE A 101 -3.76 0.79 12.56
N PRO A 102 -5.08 0.68 12.65
CA PRO A 102 -5.98 1.45 11.81
C PRO A 102 -5.75 2.95 11.97
N VAL A 103 -5.69 3.66 10.86
CA VAL A 103 -5.47 5.11 10.85
C VAL A 103 -6.59 5.83 10.10
N ARG A 104 -6.84 7.06 10.48
CA ARG A 104 -7.59 7.98 9.65
C ARG A 104 -6.59 8.74 8.76
N ALA A 105 -6.64 8.47 7.47
CA ALA A 105 -5.86 9.20 6.49
C ALA A 105 -6.72 10.24 5.77
N PHE A 106 -6.17 11.44 5.57
CA PHE A 106 -6.77 12.48 4.73
C PHE A 106 -5.67 13.37 4.13
N ALA A 107 -6.01 14.03 3.04
CA ALA A 107 -5.10 14.95 2.39
C ALA A 107 -5.67 16.35 2.29
N ILE A 108 -4.80 17.35 2.43
CA ILE A 108 -5.08 18.74 2.08
C ILE A 108 -4.38 19.02 0.77
N LYS A 109 -5.14 19.45 -0.23
CA LYS A 109 -4.59 19.85 -1.53
C LYS A 109 -4.64 21.37 -1.69
N PRO A 110 -3.72 21.97 -2.46
CA PRO A 110 -3.71 23.39 -2.74
C PRO A 110 -4.96 23.84 -3.49
#